data_56b08773656a1d444bd94ce0f50c9127
#
_entry.id   56b08773656a1d444bd94ce0f50c9127
#
_cell.length_a   1.000
_cell.length_b   1.000
_cell.length_c   1.000
_cell.angle_alpha   90.00
_cell.angle_beta   90.00
_cell.angle_gamma   90.00
#
_symmetry.space_group_name_H-M   'P 1'
#
loop_
_entity.id
_entity.type
_entity.pdbx_description
1 polymer ?
#
loop_
_entity_poly.entity_id
_entity_poly.type
_entity_poly.pdbx_seq_one_letter_code
_entity_poly.pdbx_strand_id
1 'polypeptide(L)'
;MSVSLFFQILANGLMAGGMYALVASGLTLTLGVMKIFNFAQGHFYMLGAFLTFAVTVALGLPYPVALLAALLSMALLGVLFYFGLIHRPMAQGFFTTMLITVFFAQIISQVSLLTFAEQQKAVPAVVPGSFSIGEVTFIYGKLLVIGCAIVIMLALYYFMKTKIGTAMKAAAENREVASLQGINATQIFWVTMAVGCGLSGIGGAIIAPVLGCQLVMGQNIFMRCLLVLMVGGMGSMSGALIAGFLVGIVESFAFQFVGSLNLIVILVCVGILMYFRPGGLLGQPLPVPGE
;
A
#
# COMPACT_ATOMS: atom_id res chain seq x y z
N MET A 1 -6.71 7.21 31.27
CA MET A 1 -6.40 6.16 30.26
C MET A 1 -5.53 5.13 30.96
N SER A 2 -5.98 3.86 31.02
CA SER A 2 -5.14 2.82 31.63
C SER A 2 -3.91 2.56 30.77
N VAL A 3 -2.79 2.22 31.37
CA VAL A 3 -1.53 1.92 30.66
C VAL A 3 -1.75 0.77 29.67
N SER A 4 -2.60 -0.20 30.03
CA SER A 4 -2.99 -1.33 29.18
C SER A 4 -3.68 -0.87 27.89
N LEU A 5 -4.63 0.05 27.98
CA LEU A 5 -5.34 0.58 26.82
C LEU A 5 -4.39 1.33 25.86
N PHE A 6 -3.41 2.09 26.40
CA PHE A 6 -2.42 2.78 25.59
C PHE A 6 -1.61 1.81 24.72
N PHE A 7 -1.06 0.74 25.31
CA PHE A 7 -0.28 -0.25 24.54
C PHE A 7 -1.12 -1.01 23.53
N GLN A 8 -2.39 -1.27 23.82
CA GLN A 8 -3.30 -1.94 22.89
C GLN A 8 -3.61 -1.06 21.67
N ILE A 9 -3.87 0.25 21.88
CA ILE A 9 -4.07 1.22 20.80
C ILE A 9 -2.80 1.35 19.95
N LEU A 10 -1.64 1.43 20.61
CA LEU A 10 -0.35 1.52 19.91
C LEU A 10 -0.08 0.29 19.04
N ALA A 11 -0.35 -0.92 19.53
CA ALA A 11 -0.19 -2.15 18.74
C ALA A 11 -1.14 -2.18 17.53
N ASN A 12 -2.40 -1.76 17.71
CA ASN A 12 -3.35 -1.63 16.61
C ASN A 12 -2.87 -0.60 15.57
N GLY A 13 -2.36 0.54 16.04
CA GLY A 13 -1.81 1.59 15.19
C GLY A 13 -0.57 1.15 14.43
N LEU A 14 0.33 0.39 15.04
CA LEU A 14 1.51 -0.16 14.38
C LEU A 14 1.13 -1.20 13.31
N MET A 15 0.12 -2.04 13.59
CA MET A 15 -0.41 -2.99 12.59
C MET A 15 -0.99 -2.24 11.38
N ALA A 16 -1.90 -1.30 11.62
CA ALA A 16 -2.50 -0.51 10.54
C ALA A 16 -1.45 0.31 9.79
N GLY A 17 -0.54 0.95 10.52
CA GLY A 17 0.57 1.74 9.96
C GLY A 17 1.52 0.92 9.10
N GLY A 18 1.84 -0.31 9.49
CA GLY A 18 2.63 -1.23 8.68
C GLY A 18 1.96 -1.55 7.34
N MET A 19 0.65 -1.77 7.36
CA MET A 19 -0.13 -2.00 6.12
C MET A 19 -0.17 -0.76 5.24
N TYR A 20 -0.42 0.42 5.83
CA TYR A 20 -0.42 1.68 5.08
C TYR A 20 0.95 1.96 4.47
N ALA A 21 2.02 1.76 5.22
CA ALA A 21 3.38 1.94 4.72
C ALA A 21 3.71 1.01 3.54
N LEU A 22 3.30 -0.27 3.58
CA LEU A 22 3.49 -1.21 2.48
C LEU A 22 2.77 -0.78 1.20
N VAL A 23 1.48 -0.51 1.29
CA VAL A 23 0.68 -0.15 0.12
C VAL A 23 1.06 1.23 -0.40
N ALA A 24 1.28 2.21 0.50
CA ALA A 24 1.71 3.55 0.14
C ALA A 24 3.11 3.56 -0.49
N SER A 25 4.04 2.69 -0.07
CA SER A 25 5.35 2.59 -0.72
C SER A 25 5.23 2.12 -2.18
N GLY A 26 4.31 1.18 -2.47
CA GLY A 26 3.99 0.79 -3.85
C GLY A 26 3.43 1.95 -4.68
N LEU A 27 2.50 2.72 -4.10
CA LEU A 27 1.94 3.91 -4.75
C LEU A 27 3.00 5.01 -4.94
N THR A 28 3.87 5.20 -3.95
CA THR A 28 4.98 6.17 -4.01
C THR A 28 5.98 5.81 -5.10
N LEU A 29 6.27 4.52 -5.31
CA LEU A 29 7.14 4.06 -6.38
C LEU A 29 6.55 4.37 -7.76
N THR A 30 5.28 4.05 -7.99
CA THR A 30 4.63 4.31 -9.27
C THR A 30 4.54 5.81 -9.56
N LEU A 31 4.19 6.61 -8.57
CA LEU A 31 4.14 8.07 -8.71
C LEU A 31 5.53 8.68 -8.86
N GLY A 32 6.52 8.25 -8.06
CA GLY A 32 7.87 8.81 -8.09
C GLY A 32 8.59 8.52 -9.40
N VAL A 33 8.57 7.26 -9.84
CA VAL A 33 9.33 6.80 -11.02
C VAL A 33 8.61 7.07 -12.34
N MET A 34 7.30 6.76 -12.38
CA MET A 34 6.52 6.84 -13.63
C MET A 34 5.73 8.14 -13.77
N LYS A 35 5.61 8.94 -12.69
CA LYS A 35 4.75 10.13 -12.60
C LYS A 35 3.28 9.80 -12.88
N ILE A 36 2.83 8.60 -12.50
CA ILE A 36 1.46 8.11 -12.70
C ILE A 36 0.79 7.90 -11.34
N PHE A 37 -0.43 8.39 -11.22
CA PHE A 37 -1.29 8.13 -10.07
C PHE A 37 -2.08 6.84 -10.34
N ASN A 38 -1.73 5.75 -9.66
CA ASN A 38 -2.39 4.45 -9.85
C ASN A 38 -3.56 4.28 -8.88
N PHE A 39 -4.77 4.62 -9.31
CA PHE A 39 -6.00 4.43 -8.51
C PHE A 39 -6.37 2.96 -8.30
N ALA A 40 -5.87 2.06 -9.13
CA ALA A 40 -6.09 0.62 -8.96
C ALA A 40 -5.25 0.01 -7.82
N GLN A 41 -4.33 0.77 -7.21
CA GLN A 41 -3.40 0.27 -6.20
C GLN A 41 -4.10 -0.44 -5.02
N GLY A 42 -5.19 0.15 -4.50
CA GLY A 42 -6.00 -0.48 -3.45
C GLY A 42 -6.72 -1.74 -3.91
N HIS A 43 -7.07 -1.84 -5.20
CA HIS A 43 -7.74 -3.03 -5.73
C HIS A 43 -6.77 -4.22 -5.89
N PHE A 44 -5.48 -3.97 -6.16
CA PHE A 44 -4.44 -5.01 -6.07
C PHE A 44 -4.29 -5.55 -4.63
N TYR A 45 -4.42 -4.69 -3.63
CA TYR A 45 -4.46 -5.11 -2.23
C TYR A 45 -5.69 -5.99 -1.94
N MET A 46 -6.86 -5.58 -2.39
CA MET A 46 -8.09 -6.37 -2.27
C MET A 46 -7.97 -7.73 -2.96
N LEU A 47 -7.49 -7.76 -4.20
CA LEU A 47 -7.27 -9.02 -4.94
C LEU A 47 -6.27 -9.93 -4.24
N GLY A 48 -5.20 -9.39 -3.65
CA GLY A 48 -4.24 -10.16 -2.86
C GLY A 48 -4.88 -10.84 -1.66
N ALA A 49 -5.79 -10.15 -0.96
CA ALA A 49 -6.57 -10.72 0.14
C ALA A 49 -7.50 -11.84 -0.34
N PHE A 50 -8.28 -11.61 -1.41
CA PHE A 50 -9.17 -12.63 -1.97
C PHE A 50 -8.41 -13.84 -2.54
N LEU A 51 -7.25 -13.62 -3.15
CA LEU A 51 -6.40 -14.71 -3.61
C LEU A 51 -5.89 -15.55 -2.44
N THR A 52 -5.53 -14.90 -1.32
CA THR A 52 -5.15 -15.62 -0.09
C THR A 52 -6.29 -16.47 0.42
N PHE A 53 -7.52 -15.96 0.42
CA PHE A 53 -8.71 -16.74 0.74
C PHE A 53 -8.86 -17.94 -0.21
N ALA A 54 -8.75 -17.74 -1.52
CA ALA A 54 -8.87 -18.80 -2.50
C ALA A 54 -7.79 -19.89 -2.31
N VAL A 55 -6.54 -19.50 -2.09
CA VAL A 55 -5.42 -20.45 -1.91
C VAL A 55 -5.53 -21.21 -0.58
N THR A 56 -5.90 -20.55 0.50
CA THR A 56 -5.93 -21.19 1.83
C THR A 56 -7.22 -21.96 2.08
N VAL A 57 -8.38 -21.48 1.63
CA VAL A 57 -9.68 -22.06 1.93
C VAL A 57 -10.17 -22.97 0.80
N ALA A 58 -10.08 -22.53 -0.47
CA ALA A 58 -10.57 -23.32 -1.58
C ALA A 58 -9.58 -24.41 -2.02
N LEU A 59 -8.25 -24.11 -2.00
CA LEU A 59 -7.21 -25.07 -2.38
C LEU A 59 -6.59 -25.81 -1.18
N GLY A 60 -6.84 -25.37 0.06
CA GLY A 60 -6.30 -26.00 1.26
C GLY A 60 -4.77 -25.89 1.41
N LEU A 61 -4.13 -24.95 0.71
CA LEU A 61 -2.67 -24.80 0.72
C LEU A 61 -2.21 -23.97 1.94
N PRO A 62 -0.96 -24.18 2.41
CA PRO A 62 -0.44 -23.46 3.56
C PRO A 62 -0.28 -21.97 3.28
N TYR A 63 -0.46 -21.15 4.31
CA TYR A 63 -0.45 -19.69 4.22
C TYR A 63 0.82 -19.09 3.58
N PRO A 64 2.06 -19.58 3.81
CA PRO A 64 3.23 -19.05 3.10
C PRO A 64 3.12 -19.17 1.57
N VAL A 65 2.48 -20.21 1.07
CA VAL A 65 2.23 -20.38 -0.37
C VAL A 65 1.24 -19.31 -0.85
N ALA A 66 0.22 -18.99 -0.05
CA ALA A 66 -0.73 -17.95 -0.38
C ALA A 66 -0.07 -16.57 -0.45
N LEU A 67 0.89 -16.27 0.45
CA LEU A 67 1.68 -15.02 0.41
C LEU A 67 2.50 -14.90 -0.87
N LEU A 68 3.22 -15.97 -1.24
CA LEU A 68 4.01 -15.99 -2.47
C LEU A 68 3.11 -15.90 -3.72
N ALA A 69 2.00 -16.62 -3.73
CA ALA A 69 1.01 -16.55 -4.80
C ALA A 69 0.44 -15.14 -4.96
N ALA A 70 0.11 -14.47 -3.85
CA ALA A 70 -0.39 -13.09 -3.87
C ALA A 70 0.67 -12.11 -4.41
N LEU A 71 1.92 -12.23 -3.95
CA LEU A 71 3.03 -11.39 -4.43
C LEU A 71 3.23 -11.56 -5.94
N LEU A 72 3.41 -12.81 -6.40
CA LEU A 72 3.77 -13.11 -7.78
C LEU A 72 2.61 -12.83 -8.75
N SER A 73 1.38 -13.20 -8.39
CA SER A 73 0.22 -12.95 -9.26
C SER A 73 -0.11 -11.47 -9.37
N MET A 74 -0.02 -10.68 -8.26
CA MET A 74 -0.25 -9.25 -8.33
C MET A 74 0.90 -8.51 -9.02
N ALA A 75 2.15 -8.97 -8.89
CA ALA A 75 3.26 -8.46 -9.68
C ALA A 75 3.05 -8.74 -11.19
N LEU A 76 2.66 -9.96 -11.55
CA LEU A 76 2.36 -10.33 -12.94
C LEU A 76 1.19 -9.52 -13.50
N LEU A 77 0.08 -9.39 -12.74
CA LEU A 77 -1.05 -8.54 -13.13
C LEU A 77 -0.62 -7.08 -13.29
N GLY A 78 0.28 -6.58 -12.45
CA GLY A 78 0.87 -5.24 -12.59
C GLY A 78 1.64 -5.08 -13.92
N VAL A 79 2.41 -6.08 -14.32
CA VAL A 79 3.10 -6.10 -15.64
C VAL A 79 2.09 -6.11 -16.78
N LEU A 80 1.08 -7.00 -16.72
CA LEU A 80 0.03 -7.07 -17.73
C LEU A 80 -0.77 -5.76 -17.81
N PHE A 81 -1.06 -5.16 -16.67
CA PHE A 81 -1.70 -3.85 -16.59
C PHE A 81 -0.86 -2.76 -17.25
N TYR A 82 0.46 -2.76 -17.02
CA TYR A 82 1.37 -1.81 -17.65
C TYR A 82 1.34 -1.94 -19.16
N PHE A 83 1.63 -3.12 -19.70
CA PHE A 83 1.71 -3.31 -21.16
C PHE A 83 0.36 -3.20 -21.86
N GLY A 84 -0.71 -3.68 -21.22
CA GLY A 84 -2.06 -3.69 -21.79
C GLY A 84 -2.72 -2.32 -21.82
N LEU A 85 -2.60 -1.56 -20.73
CA LEU A 85 -3.42 -0.38 -20.52
C LEU A 85 -2.64 0.92 -20.24
N ILE A 86 -1.40 0.87 -19.76
CA ILE A 86 -0.65 2.05 -19.32
C ILE A 86 0.39 2.49 -20.36
N HIS A 87 1.10 1.55 -20.96
CA HIS A 87 2.28 1.83 -21.78
C HIS A 87 2.00 2.81 -22.94
N ARG A 88 0.93 2.59 -23.70
CA ARG A 88 0.56 3.46 -24.83
C ARG A 88 -0.02 4.80 -24.37
N PRO A 89 -1.04 4.84 -23.48
CA PRO A 89 -1.66 6.09 -23.03
C PRO A 89 -0.74 6.99 -22.21
N MET A 90 0.33 6.47 -21.63
CA MET A 90 1.30 7.25 -20.87
C MET A 90 1.91 8.40 -21.68
N ALA A 91 2.02 8.24 -23.00
CA ALA A 91 2.46 9.30 -23.91
C ALA A 91 1.42 10.41 -24.11
N GLN A 92 0.14 10.16 -23.79
CA GLN A 92 -0.97 11.11 -23.95
C GLN A 92 -1.15 12.04 -22.73
N GLY A 93 -0.39 11.82 -21.67
CA GLY A 93 -0.35 12.67 -20.48
C GLY A 93 -0.91 12.07 -19.21
N PHE A 94 -0.74 12.83 -18.13
CA PHE A 94 -1.05 12.42 -16.77
C PHE A 94 -2.54 12.09 -16.57
N PHE A 95 -3.45 12.96 -17.03
CA PHE A 95 -4.89 12.78 -16.85
C PHE A 95 -5.44 11.54 -17.55
N THR A 96 -5.01 11.29 -18.78
CA THR A 96 -5.43 10.11 -19.54
C THR A 96 -5.06 8.83 -18.80
N THR A 97 -3.83 8.76 -18.32
CA THR A 97 -3.35 7.59 -17.56
C THR A 97 -4.09 7.44 -16.24
N MET A 98 -4.35 8.53 -15.54
CA MET A 98 -5.12 8.54 -14.29
C MET A 98 -6.53 7.97 -14.50
N LEU A 99 -7.26 8.44 -15.54
CA LEU A 99 -8.60 7.95 -15.89
C LEU A 99 -8.59 6.44 -16.16
N ILE A 100 -7.61 5.95 -16.93
CA ILE A 100 -7.49 4.51 -17.23
C ILE A 100 -7.31 3.70 -15.94
N THR A 101 -6.50 4.17 -14.97
CA THR A 101 -6.34 3.46 -13.70
C THR A 101 -7.61 3.45 -12.87
N VAL A 102 -8.43 4.51 -12.92
CA VAL A 102 -9.76 4.57 -12.28
C VAL A 102 -10.72 3.58 -12.92
N PHE A 103 -10.83 3.56 -14.26
CA PHE A 103 -11.69 2.59 -14.94
C PHE A 103 -11.26 1.15 -14.66
N PHE A 104 -9.97 0.88 -14.68
CA PHE A 104 -9.46 -0.44 -14.36
C PHE A 104 -9.77 -0.85 -12.92
N ALA A 105 -9.67 0.07 -11.96
CA ALA A 105 -10.08 -0.14 -10.58
C ALA A 105 -11.56 -0.54 -10.47
N GLN A 106 -12.44 0.14 -11.23
CA GLN A 106 -13.87 -0.20 -11.26
C GLN A 106 -14.14 -1.57 -11.89
N ILE A 107 -13.42 -1.92 -12.96
CA ILE A 107 -13.52 -3.25 -13.58
C ILE A 107 -13.13 -4.33 -12.55
N ILE A 108 -12.00 -4.18 -11.86
CA ILE A 108 -11.57 -5.12 -10.81
C ILE A 108 -12.66 -5.24 -9.73
N SER A 109 -13.22 -4.12 -9.28
CA SER A 109 -14.26 -4.12 -8.25
C SER A 109 -15.49 -4.92 -8.69
N GLN A 110 -15.97 -4.69 -9.92
CA GLN A 110 -17.16 -5.38 -10.45
C GLN A 110 -16.89 -6.87 -10.72
N VAL A 111 -15.72 -7.22 -11.27
CA VAL A 111 -15.33 -8.62 -11.46
C VAL A 111 -15.21 -9.35 -10.11
N SER A 112 -14.65 -8.69 -9.09
CA SER A 112 -14.54 -9.25 -7.75
C SER A 112 -15.92 -9.45 -7.11
N LEU A 113 -16.87 -8.53 -7.32
CA LEU A 113 -18.25 -8.65 -6.86
C LEU A 113 -18.95 -9.88 -7.49
N LEU A 114 -18.79 -10.07 -8.78
CA LEU A 114 -19.36 -11.22 -9.49
C LEU A 114 -18.75 -12.55 -9.06
N THR A 115 -17.47 -12.55 -8.70
CA THR A 115 -16.72 -13.80 -8.37
C THR A 115 -16.88 -14.19 -6.89
N PHE A 116 -16.80 -13.21 -5.98
CA PHE A 116 -16.75 -13.48 -4.53
C PHE A 116 -18.03 -13.11 -3.79
N ALA A 117 -18.99 -12.47 -4.46
CA ALA A 117 -20.20 -11.88 -3.89
C ALA A 117 -19.87 -10.81 -2.82
N GLU A 118 -20.90 -10.17 -2.27
CA GLU A 118 -20.73 -9.04 -1.33
C GLU A 118 -20.37 -9.48 0.10
N GLN A 119 -20.47 -10.77 0.38
CA GLN A 119 -20.23 -11.30 1.72
C GLN A 119 -18.75 -11.28 2.10
N GLN A 120 -18.48 -10.86 3.31
CA GLN A 120 -17.13 -10.97 3.88
C GLN A 120 -16.68 -12.43 3.91
N LYS A 121 -15.48 -12.70 3.38
CA LYS A 121 -14.85 -14.01 3.42
C LYS A 121 -13.83 -14.04 4.57
N ALA A 122 -13.95 -15.04 5.44
CA ALA A 122 -13.01 -15.25 6.52
C ALA A 122 -11.86 -16.15 6.06
N VAL A 123 -10.64 -15.75 6.37
CA VAL A 123 -9.43 -16.58 6.20
C VAL A 123 -9.07 -17.15 7.56
N PRO A 124 -8.77 -18.46 7.66
CA PRO A 124 -8.36 -19.06 8.93
C PRO A 124 -7.16 -18.34 9.55
N ALA A 125 -7.18 -18.17 10.86
CA ALA A 125 -6.07 -17.58 11.59
C ALA A 125 -4.81 -18.42 11.42
N VAL A 126 -3.72 -17.83 10.96
CA VAL A 126 -2.42 -18.52 10.73
C VAL A 126 -1.83 -19.00 12.04
N VAL A 127 -1.90 -18.16 13.07
CA VAL A 127 -1.49 -18.50 14.43
C VAL A 127 -2.69 -18.22 15.33
N PRO A 128 -3.44 -19.27 15.71
CA PRO A 128 -4.57 -19.11 16.63
C PRO A 128 -4.07 -18.80 18.03
N GLY A 129 -4.81 -17.95 18.75
CA GLY A 129 -4.54 -17.62 20.15
C GLY A 129 -4.11 -16.18 20.37
N SER A 130 -4.00 -15.85 21.63
CA SER A 130 -3.58 -14.55 22.14
C SER A 130 -2.79 -14.77 23.42
N PHE A 131 -1.89 -13.86 23.74
CA PHE A 131 -1.25 -13.79 25.03
C PHE A 131 -1.62 -12.47 25.71
N SER A 132 -1.73 -12.50 27.02
CA SER A 132 -2.01 -11.31 27.81
C SER A 132 -0.81 -10.99 28.72
N ILE A 133 -0.41 -9.71 28.71
CA ILE A 133 0.54 -9.16 29.68
C ILE A 133 -0.26 -8.22 30.58
N GLY A 134 -0.60 -8.68 31.78
CA GLY A 134 -1.55 -7.98 32.65
C GLY A 134 -2.93 -7.91 32.01
N GLU A 135 -3.46 -6.71 31.86
CA GLU A 135 -4.78 -6.46 31.23
C GLU A 135 -4.71 -6.31 29.68
N VAL A 136 -3.52 -6.35 29.07
CA VAL A 136 -3.33 -6.17 27.62
C VAL A 136 -3.35 -7.50 26.91
N THR A 137 -4.30 -7.70 25.99
CA THR A 137 -4.38 -8.90 25.17
C THR A 137 -3.84 -8.65 23.78
N PHE A 138 -2.76 -9.35 23.42
CA PHE A 138 -2.16 -9.31 22.08
C PHE A 138 -2.58 -10.55 21.30
N ILE A 139 -3.23 -10.35 20.17
CA ILE A 139 -3.58 -11.41 19.21
C ILE A 139 -2.34 -11.71 18.38
N TYR A 140 -1.90 -12.98 18.33
CA TYR A 140 -0.71 -13.39 17.55
C TYR A 140 -0.79 -12.98 16.08
N GLY A 141 -1.98 -13.02 15.47
CA GLY A 141 -2.20 -12.57 14.10
C GLY A 141 -1.78 -11.12 13.86
N LYS A 142 -2.03 -10.19 14.82
CA LYS A 142 -1.61 -8.78 14.70
C LYS A 142 -0.09 -8.62 14.74
N LEU A 143 0.59 -9.38 15.59
CA LEU A 143 2.05 -9.38 15.69
C LEU A 143 2.68 -9.94 14.41
N LEU A 144 2.08 -10.99 13.84
CA LEU A 144 2.50 -11.56 12.56
C LEU A 144 2.40 -10.51 11.45
N VAL A 145 1.30 -9.74 11.37
CA VAL A 145 1.14 -8.65 10.39
C VAL A 145 2.26 -7.63 10.53
N ILE A 146 2.57 -7.18 11.76
CA ILE A 146 3.64 -6.19 12.02
C ILE A 146 5.00 -6.77 11.59
N GLY A 147 5.30 -8.01 12.00
CA GLY A 147 6.55 -8.68 11.65
C GLY A 147 6.73 -8.86 10.15
N CYS A 148 5.71 -9.34 9.44
CA CYS A 148 5.73 -9.46 7.98
C CYS A 148 5.89 -8.10 7.30
N ALA A 149 5.19 -7.06 7.77
CA ALA A 149 5.31 -5.72 7.21
C ALA A 149 6.76 -5.20 7.33
N ILE A 150 7.38 -5.36 8.50
CA ILE A 150 8.79 -4.96 8.72
C ILE A 150 9.73 -5.73 7.79
N VAL A 151 9.58 -7.05 7.69
CA VAL A 151 10.43 -7.90 6.82
C VAL A 151 10.33 -7.46 5.36
N ILE A 152 9.11 -7.21 4.87
CA ILE A 152 8.90 -6.78 3.49
C ILE A 152 9.45 -5.37 3.25
N MET A 153 9.31 -4.46 4.22
CA MET A 153 9.91 -3.12 4.14
C MET A 153 11.44 -3.18 4.11
N LEU A 154 12.05 -4.05 4.91
CA LEU A 154 13.48 -4.29 4.86
C LEU A 154 13.90 -4.89 3.51
N ALA A 155 13.17 -5.87 2.99
CA ALA A 155 13.42 -6.44 1.67
C ALA A 155 13.32 -5.36 0.57
N LEU A 156 12.32 -4.49 0.64
CA LEU A 156 12.17 -3.36 -0.28
C LEU A 156 13.33 -2.36 -0.16
N TYR A 157 13.77 -2.04 1.06
CA TYR A 157 14.93 -1.18 1.28
C TYR A 157 16.20 -1.75 0.64
N TYR A 158 16.48 -3.05 0.81
CA TYR A 158 17.60 -3.71 0.15
C TYR A 158 17.43 -3.79 -1.36
N PHE A 159 16.21 -4.07 -1.84
CA PHE A 159 15.90 -4.03 -3.27
C PHE A 159 16.22 -2.66 -3.88
N MET A 160 15.89 -1.55 -3.21
CA MET A 160 16.18 -0.19 -3.68
C MET A 160 17.66 0.16 -3.68
N LYS A 161 18.54 -0.68 -3.10
CA LYS A 161 20.02 -0.58 -3.20
C LYS A 161 20.59 -1.40 -4.36
N THR A 162 19.82 -2.28 -4.98
CA THR A 162 20.26 -3.04 -6.17
C THR A 162 20.43 -2.14 -7.40
N LYS A 163 21.07 -2.67 -8.45
CA LYS A 163 21.21 -1.96 -9.73
C LYS A 163 19.86 -1.49 -10.30
N ILE A 164 18.83 -2.34 -10.18
CA ILE A 164 17.46 -2.00 -10.63
C ILE A 164 16.88 -0.88 -9.78
N GLY A 165 16.97 -0.98 -8.46
CA GLY A 165 16.48 0.06 -7.55
C GLY A 165 17.21 1.40 -7.74
N THR A 166 18.51 1.38 -7.99
CA THR A 166 19.29 2.59 -8.31
C THR A 166 18.86 3.19 -9.64
N ALA A 167 18.63 2.36 -10.67
CA ALA A 167 18.11 2.80 -11.96
C ALA A 167 16.69 3.39 -11.84
N MET A 168 15.84 2.84 -10.94
CA MET A 168 14.51 3.42 -10.63
C MET A 168 14.65 4.82 -10.02
N LYS A 169 15.58 5.04 -9.10
CA LYS A 169 15.85 6.37 -8.50
C LYS A 169 16.35 7.37 -9.56
N ALA A 170 17.30 6.97 -10.39
CA ALA A 170 17.81 7.81 -11.47
C ALA A 170 16.70 8.20 -12.47
N ALA A 171 15.83 7.24 -12.84
CA ALA A 171 14.69 7.52 -13.71
C ALA A 171 13.62 8.42 -13.05
N ALA A 172 13.48 8.35 -11.71
CA ALA A 172 12.58 9.21 -10.95
C ALA A 172 13.08 10.68 -10.91
N GLU A 173 14.39 10.89 -10.81
CA GLU A 173 15.00 12.22 -10.79
C GLU A 173 14.94 12.87 -12.19
N ASN A 174 15.46 12.21 -13.20
CA ASN A 174 15.41 12.71 -14.57
C ASN A 174 15.44 11.56 -15.59
N ARG A 175 14.30 11.33 -16.24
CA ARG A 175 14.13 10.27 -17.25
C ARG A 175 15.05 10.43 -18.46
N GLU A 176 15.26 11.66 -18.94
CA GLU A 176 16.06 11.93 -20.13
C GLU A 176 17.53 11.66 -19.84
N VAL A 177 18.06 12.18 -18.74
CA VAL A 177 19.45 11.95 -18.30
C VAL A 177 19.69 10.46 -18.03
N ALA A 178 18.76 9.76 -17.39
CA ALA A 178 18.85 8.33 -17.16
C ALA A 178 18.94 7.54 -18.48
N SER A 179 18.16 7.93 -19.50
CA SER A 179 18.21 7.29 -20.81
C SER A 179 19.54 7.48 -21.54
N LEU A 180 20.18 8.63 -21.38
CA LEU A 180 21.53 8.90 -21.93
C LEU A 180 22.61 8.02 -21.29
N GLN A 181 22.39 7.56 -20.05
CA GLN A 181 23.25 6.61 -19.35
C GLN A 181 22.93 5.13 -19.68
N GLY A 182 22.09 4.88 -20.69
CA GLY A 182 21.72 3.54 -21.12
C GLY A 182 20.62 2.86 -20.28
N ILE A 183 19.93 3.58 -19.40
CA ILE A 183 18.83 3.05 -18.60
C ILE A 183 17.57 2.98 -19.50
N ASN A 184 17.08 1.77 -19.73
CA ASN A 184 15.84 1.57 -20.49
C ASN A 184 14.61 1.92 -19.64
N ALA A 185 14.00 3.09 -19.91
CA ALA A 185 12.85 3.58 -19.17
C ALA A 185 11.66 2.59 -19.17
N THR A 186 11.42 1.91 -20.30
CA THR A 186 10.33 0.91 -20.38
C THR A 186 10.57 -0.25 -19.41
N GLN A 187 11.81 -0.74 -19.31
CA GLN A 187 12.16 -1.79 -18.35
C GLN A 187 11.93 -1.33 -16.91
N ILE A 188 12.37 -0.12 -16.57
CA ILE A 188 12.17 0.43 -15.24
C ILE A 188 10.70 0.59 -14.90
N PHE A 189 9.87 1.01 -15.85
CA PHE A 189 8.45 1.25 -15.61
C PHE A 189 7.65 -0.03 -15.34
N TRP A 190 7.81 -1.08 -16.16
CA TRP A 190 7.10 -2.33 -15.88
C TRP A 190 7.59 -3.01 -14.60
N VAL A 191 8.89 -2.92 -14.27
CA VAL A 191 9.41 -3.39 -12.97
C VAL A 191 8.81 -2.59 -11.82
N THR A 192 8.72 -1.26 -11.95
CA THR A 192 8.10 -0.39 -10.95
C THR A 192 6.65 -0.80 -10.70
N MET A 193 5.90 -1.05 -11.78
CA MET A 193 4.50 -1.48 -11.68
C MET A 193 4.38 -2.86 -11.04
N ALA A 194 5.25 -3.82 -11.43
CA ALA A 194 5.30 -5.16 -10.82
C ALA A 194 5.56 -5.10 -9.31
N VAL A 195 6.56 -4.34 -8.90
CA VAL A 195 6.91 -4.17 -7.48
C VAL A 195 5.79 -3.46 -6.72
N GLY A 196 5.27 -2.36 -7.26
CA GLY A 196 4.18 -1.60 -6.64
C GLY A 196 2.91 -2.43 -6.43
N CYS A 197 2.44 -3.11 -7.47
CA CYS A 197 1.25 -3.96 -7.39
C CYS A 197 1.50 -5.21 -6.51
N GLY A 198 2.71 -5.80 -6.59
CA GLY A 198 3.12 -6.93 -5.73
C GLY A 198 3.12 -6.56 -4.25
N LEU A 199 3.64 -5.38 -3.88
CA LEU A 199 3.61 -4.86 -2.50
C LEU A 199 2.17 -4.66 -1.99
N SER A 200 1.28 -4.17 -2.83
CA SER A 200 -0.13 -4.06 -2.45
C SER A 200 -0.77 -5.44 -2.28
N GLY A 201 -0.52 -6.37 -3.20
CA GLY A 201 -1.07 -7.72 -3.13
C GLY A 201 -0.63 -8.47 -1.88
N ILE A 202 0.67 -8.46 -1.56
CA ILE A 202 1.16 -9.11 -0.35
C ILE A 202 0.65 -8.40 0.91
N GLY A 203 0.49 -7.08 0.87
CA GLY A 203 -0.16 -6.33 1.94
C GLY A 203 -1.56 -6.84 2.23
N GLY A 204 -2.40 -7.01 1.19
CA GLY A 204 -3.73 -7.60 1.32
C GLY A 204 -3.71 -9.03 1.83
N ALA A 205 -2.76 -9.84 1.37
CA ALA A 205 -2.58 -11.22 1.81
C ALA A 205 -2.26 -11.33 3.30
N ILE A 206 -1.41 -10.46 3.83
CA ILE A 206 -0.99 -10.46 5.24
C ILE A 206 -2.15 -10.11 6.17
N ILE A 207 -3.02 -9.18 5.77
CA ILE A 207 -4.12 -8.73 6.63
C ILE A 207 -5.35 -9.64 6.58
N ALA A 208 -5.51 -10.42 5.51
CA ALA A 208 -6.68 -11.25 5.28
C ALA A 208 -7.06 -12.18 6.47
N PRO A 209 -6.11 -12.85 7.17
CA PRO A 209 -6.43 -13.67 8.33
C PRO A 209 -6.90 -12.90 9.58
N VAL A 210 -6.65 -11.58 9.62
CA VAL A 210 -6.98 -10.74 10.79
C VAL A 210 -8.29 -9.99 10.59
N LEU A 211 -8.52 -9.42 9.42
CA LEU A 211 -9.70 -8.60 9.11
C LEU A 211 -10.70 -9.28 8.18
N GLY A 212 -10.32 -10.41 7.56
CA GLY A 212 -11.09 -11.02 6.48
C GLY A 212 -10.97 -10.23 5.17
N CYS A 213 -11.64 -10.74 4.13
CA CYS A 213 -11.67 -10.15 2.80
C CYS A 213 -13.02 -9.49 2.54
N GLN A 214 -13.03 -8.23 2.13
CA GLN A 214 -14.21 -7.44 1.80
C GLN A 214 -13.97 -6.65 0.52
N LEU A 215 -15.01 -6.42 -0.30
CA LEU A 215 -14.88 -5.68 -1.55
C LEU A 215 -14.49 -4.21 -1.36
N VAL A 216 -14.96 -3.60 -0.26
CA VAL A 216 -14.66 -2.19 0.05
C VAL A 216 -13.26 -1.95 0.61
N MET A 217 -12.52 -3.03 0.99
CA MET A 217 -11.20 -2.89 1.62
C MET A 217 -10.18 -2.21 0.69
N GLY A 218 -10.31 -2.42 -0.63
CA GLY A 218 -9.43 -1.80 -1.63
C GLY A 218 -9.57 -0.28 -1.66
N GLN A 219 -10.79 0.22 -1.69
CA GLN A 219 -11.06 1.66 -1.67
C GLN A 219 -10.65 2.29 -0.34
N ASN A 220 -10.94 1.61 0.76
CA ASN A 220 -10.59 2.10 2.10
C ASN A 220 -9.09 2.25 2.30
N ILE A 221 -8.29 1.26 1.91
CA ILE A 221 -6.83 1.34 2.03
C ILE A 221 -6.26 2.39 1.09
N PHE A 222 -6.79 2.52 -0.13
CA PHE A 222 -6.32 3.51 -1.09
C PHE A 222 -6.46 4.94 -0.56
N MET A 223 -7.63 5.28 0.03
CA MET A 223 -7.85 6.61 0.63
C MET A 223 -6.84 6.91 1.74
N ARG A 224 -6.53 5.92 2.60
CA ARG A 224 -5.51 6.07 3.64
C ARG A 224 -4.10 6.22 3.07
N CYS A 225 -3.79 5.47 2.01
CA CYS A 225 -2.51 5.60 1.32
C CYS A 225 -2.31 6.97 0.66
N LEU A 226 -3.38 7.61 0.19
CA LEU A 226 -3.32 9.00 -0.28
C LEU A 226 -2.91 9.96 0.84
N LEU A 227 -3.51 9.80 2.03
CA LEU A 227 -3.13 10.62 3.18
C LEU A 227 -1.68 10.36 3.59
N VAL A 228 -1.24 9.10 3.59
CA VAL A 228 0.16 8.73 3.85
C VAL A 228 1.10 9.37 2.83
N LEU A 229 0.73 9.36 1.55
CA LEU A 229 1.51 9.98 0.48
C LEU A 229 1.64 11.50 0.67
N MET A 230 0.57 12.17 1.07
CA MET A 230 0.58 13.61 1.37
C MET A 230 1.45 13.93 2.58
N VAL A 231 1.31 13.17 3.68
CA VAL A 231 2.11 13.34 4.89
C VAL A 231 3.58 13.03 4.65
N GLY A 232 3.87 11.94 3.96
CA GLY A 232 5.24 11.48 3.68
C GLY A 232 5.99 12.36 2.67
N GLY A 233 5.24 12.98 1.77
CA GLY A 233 5.71 13.72 0.61
C GLY A 233 5.72 12.88 -0.66
N MET A 234 5.14 13.44 -1.74
CA MET A 234 4.97 12.75 -3.02
C MET A 234 6.33 12.31 -3.60
N GLY A 235 6.49 11.01 -3.86
CA GLY A 235 7.70 10.41 -4.42
C GLY A 235 8.80 10.09 -3.41
N SER A 236 8.66 10.43 -2.13
CA SER A 236 9.61 10.07 -1.08
C SER A 236 9.25 8.72 -0.45
N MET A 237 10.06 7.69 -0.75
CA MET A 237 9.84 6.35 -0.23
C MET A 237 10.04 6.26 1.29
N SER A 238 11.08 6.91 1.82
CA SER A 238 11.31 7.01 3.26
C SER A 238 10.20 7.80 3.94
N GLY A 239 9.70 8.86 3.28
CA GLY A 239 8.53 9.60 3.73
C GLY A 239 7.29 8.73 3.84
N ALA A 240 6.98 7.93 2.82
CA ALA A 240 5.83 7.03 2.83
C ALA A 240 5.90 5.98 3.94
N LEU A 241 7.09 5.43 4.22
CA LEU A 241 7.29 4.47 5.32
C LEU A 241 7.00 5.11 6.69
N ILE A 242 7.61 6.24 6.99
CA ILE A 242 7.44 6.94 8.27
C ILE A 242 6.00 7.43 8.42
N ALA A 243 5.46 8.06 7.39
CA ALA A 243 4.10 8.58 7.38
C ALA A 243 3.05 7.47 7.53
N GLY A 244 3.28 6.28 6.96
CA GLY A 244 2.40 5.13 7.12
C GLY A 244 2.22 4.76 8.59
N PHE A 245 3.31 4.65 9.34
CA PHE A 245 3.24 4.37 10.78
C PHE A 245 2.60 5.52 11.55
N LEU A 246 2.96 6.77 11.26
CA LEU A 246 2.38 7.93 11.93
C LEU A 246 0.86 8.01 11.72
N VAL A 247 0.40 7.88 10.48
CA VAL A 247 -1.04 7.91 10.15
C VAL A 247 -1.77 6.73 10.82
N GLY A 248 -1.19 5.54 10.79
CA GLY A 248 -1.79 4.37 11.46
C GLY A 248 -1.92 4.54 12.98
N ILE A 249 -0.91 5.11 13.62
CA ILE A 249 -0.95 5.40 15.07
C ILE A 249 -2.01 6.47 15.35
N VAL A 250 -1.99 7.59 14.62
CA VAL A 250 -2.98 8.66 14.77
C VAL A 250 -4.40 8.13 14.55
N GLU A 251 -4.61 7.30 13.53
CA GLU A 251 -5.91 6.68 13.26
C GLU A 251 -6.38 5.80 14.41
N SER A 252 -5.51 4.98 14.97
CA SER A 252 -5.84 4.08 16.07
C SER A 252 -6.23 4.85 17.34
N PHE A 253 -5.52 5.94 17.65
CA PHE A 253 -5.89 6.83 18.75
C PHE A 253 -7.21 7.57 18.45
N ALA A 254 -7.35 8.14 17.26
CA ALA A 254 -8.57 8.82 16.87
C ALA A 254 -9.79 7.90 16.94
N PHE A 255 -9.67 6.66 16.47
CA PHE A 255 -10.75 5.67 16.55
C PHE A 255 -11.20 5.39 17.99
N GLN A 256 -10.27 5.35 18.94
CA GLN A 256 -10.57 5.12 20.34
C GLN A 256 -11.39 6.27 20.97
N PHE A 257 -11.13 7.51 20.58
CA PHE A 257 -11.77 8.69 21.19
C PHE A 257 -13.02 9.16 20.43
N VAL A 258 -13.02 9.03 19.11
CA VAL A 258 -14.07 9.61 18.24
C VAL A 258 -14.82 8.55 17.43
N GLY A 259 -14.44 7.28 17.55
CA GLY A 259 -15.09 6.18 16.85
C GLY A 259 -15.04 6.33 15.33
N SER A 260 -16.19 6.23 14.67
CA SER A 260 -16.31 6.27 13.20
C SER A 260 -15.88 7.60 12.56
N LEU A 261 -15.75 8.67 13.34
CA LEU A 261 -15.29 9.98 12.86
C LEU A 261 -13.76 10.10 12.80
N ASN A 262 -13.01 9.02 13.05
CA ASN A 262 -11.55 8.99 13.03
C ASN A 262 -10.94 9.54 11.73
N LEU A 263 -11.59 9.31 10.58
CA LEU A 263 -11.13 9.81 9.28
C LEU A 263 -11.12 11.34 9.23
N ILE A 264 -12.09 12.01 9.87
CA ILE A 264 -12.13 13.49 9.96
C ILE A 264 -10.93 14.00 10.74
N VAL A 265 -10.59 13.36 11.86
CA VAL A 265 -9.42 13.73 12.67
C VAL A 265 -8.15 13.62 11.85
N ILE A 266 -7.98 12.53 11.11
CA ILE A 266 -6.80 12.33 10.25
C ILE A 266 -6.74 13.41 9.17
N LEU A 267 -7.87 13.70 8.49
CA LEU A 267 -7.94 14.75 7.46
C LEU A 267 -7.56 16.12 8.01
N VAL A 268 -8.04 16.47 9.21
CA VAL A 268 -7.67 17.73 9.88
C VAL A 268 -6.19 17.74 10.20
N CYS A 269 -5.62 16.68 10.77
CA CYS A 269 -4.19 16.58 11.07
C CYS A 269 -3.33 16.71 9.80
N VAL A 270 -3.73 16.03 8.72
CA VAL A 270 -3.05 16.12 7.42
C VAL A 270 -3.18 17.54 6.85
N GLY A 271 -4.36 18.16 6.92
CA GLY A 271 -4.59 19.53 6.47
C GLY A 271 -3.71 20.54 7.21
N ILE A 272 -3.60 20.42 8.53
CA ILE A 272 -2.72 21.24 9.35
C ILE A 272 -1.25 21.04 8.94
N LEU A 273 -0.82 19.78 8.78
CA LEU A 273 0.55 19.47 8.37
C LEU A 273 0.87 20.07 6.98
N MET A 274 -0.05 19.89 6.02
CA MET A 274 0.13 20.45 4.66
C MET A 274 0.12 21.98 4.62
N TYR A 275 -0.60 22.64 5.55
CA TYR A 275 -0.56 24.09 5.69
C TYR A 275 0.83 24.59 6.11
N PHE A 276 1.49 23.90 7.05
CA PHE A 276 2.84 24.26 7.52
C PHE A 276 3.97 23.69 6.66
N ARG A 277 3.77 22.50 6.03
CA ARG A 277 4.77 21.81 5.21
C ARG A 277 4.12 21.20 3.95
N PRO A 278 3.92 21.99 2.90
CA PRO A 278 3.24 21.55 1.69
C PRO A 278 4.00 20.43 0.93
N GLY A 279 5.30 20.27 1.15
CA GLY A 279 6.09 19.15 0.61
C GLY A 279 5.98 17.85 1.41
N GLY A 280 5.23 17.81 2.52
CA GLY A 280 5.21 16.68 3.44
C GLY A 280 6.44 16.61 4.36
N LEU A 281 6.60 15.50 5.07
CA LEU A 281 7.69 15.34 6.06
C LEU A 281 9.08 15.23 5.40
N LEU A 282 9.20 14.48 4.30
CA LEU A 282 10.45 14.17 3.62
C LEU A 282 10.35 14.30 2.09
N GLY A 283 9.33 14.99 1.59
CA GLY A 283 9.17 15.29 0.17
C GLY A 283 9.98 16.50 -0.25
N GLN A 284 10.24 16.62 -1.56
CA GLN A 284 10.79 17.85 -2.13
C GLN A 284 9.71 18.94 -2.13
N PRO A 285 10.04 20.20 -1.87
CA PRO A 285 9.07 21.28 -2.00
C PRO A 285 8.52 21.29 -3.43
N LEU A 286 7.19 21.42 -3.54
CA LEU A 286 6.55 21.59 -4.84
C LEU A 286 7.13 22.84 -5.51
N PRO A 287 7.49 22.80 -6.82
CA PRO A 287 7.93 23.98 -7.50
C PRO A 287 6.83 25.03 -7.41
N VAL A 288 7.15 26.19 -6.85
CA VAL A 288 6.23 27.32 -6.77
C VAL A 288 6.01 27.82 -8.19
N PRO A 289 4.75 27.92 -8.68
CA PRO A 289 4.50 28.46 -10.00
C PRO A 289 5.00 29.93 -10.01
N GLY A 290 6.11 30.20 -10.69
CA GLY A 290 6.63 31.56 -10.87
C GLY A 290 8.10 31.80 -10.49
N GLU A 291 8.86 30.77 -10.05
CA GLU A 291 10.32 30.85 -9.93
C GLU A 291 11.04 30.12 -11.05
#